data_8d00cf0a036ae02f8edbc306d419d395
#
_entry.id   8d00cf0a036ae02f8edbc306d419d395
#
_cell.length_a   1.000
_cell.length_b   1.000
_cell.length_c   1.000
_cell.angle_alpha   90.00
_cell.angle_beta   90.00
_cell.angle_gamma   90.00
#
_symmetry.space_group_name_H-M   'P 1'
#
loop_
_entity.id
_entity.type
_entity.pdbx_description
1 polymer ?
#
loop_
_entity_poly.entity_id
_entity_poly.type
_entity_poly.pdbx_seq_one_letter_code
_entity_poly.pdbx_strand_id
1 'polypeptide(L)'
;MNKVQEWIRTVILGERREMMSPAMTEFLLGGFQSASGITITEQSALRSAAVYACVRVLAESVASLPLITYQRTTTGKERAINHALYGLLHDTPNSEMTSFEFRETLMGHVLLWGNAYAEIELNNRGDVLGLWPLRPDRMQVIRNKAGALAYRYQMPDNSYTVFPQSLIFHLRGLSSNGIVGYSPIQMARNAIGLSLATEEFGSRFFSNGARPGAVLQHPGQLGDKAYERLKNSWAEQHQGLSNAQRMAILEEGMKIETIGIPPDDAQFLETRTFQLLEIARIFLVPPHKIGELTNATFSNIENQELHFVVNSLRSWLVRWEQAVTRDLIGPLERRTVFVEFLVDGMLRGDQPSRYTAYSVGRQWGWLSVNDVRRLENMNEIGPEGDIYLEPLNMKEAGAPDPETPANDTPAEEPAPKGARDWSMIYEDAIARIRKRAARDIDARRVKMSADKLAEWWAEYRAGDLDAYAQLVLGPLAVTVGRDARTWAADVIRSLDSGTPRDAAGGPSSITINVPAPVVNVAAAEVNVPAPVVNIPAPVVNVSAP
;
A
#
# COMPACT_ATOMS: atom_id res chain seq x y z
N MET A 1 36.80 -43.03 12.12
CA MET A 1 35.37 -43.21 12.46
C MET A 1 34.60 -43.41 11.15
N ASN A 2 33.85 -44.51 11.05
CA ASN A 2 33.25 -44.94 9.77
C ASN A 2 31.99 -44.06 9.46
N LYS A 3 31.82 -43.63 8.22
CA LYS A 3 30.66 -42.79 7.78
C LYS A 3 29.30 -43.35 8.22
N VAL A 4 29.19 -44.67 8.40
CA VAL A 4 28.02 -45.35 8.91
C VAL A 4 27.76 -45.08 10.41
N GLN A 5 28.83 -44.98 11.22
CA GLN A 5 28.72 -44.62 12.63
C GLN A 5 28.34 -43.15 12.83
N GLU A 6 28.78 -42.29 11.95
CA GLU A 6 28.41 -40.88 11.92
C GLU A 6 26.94 -40.70 11.49
N TRP A 7 26.47 -41.47 10.50
CA TRP A 7 25.09 -41.51 10.08
C TRP A 7 24.16 -42.05 11.18
N ILE A 8 24.57 -43.11 11.88
CA ILE A 8 23.80 -43.69 13.01
C ILE A 8 23.68 -42.69 14.17
N ARG A 9 24.76 -41.97 14.51
CA ARG A 9 24.71 -40.89 15.50
C ARG A 9 23.76 -39.77 15.11
N THR A 10 23.80 -39.33 13.86
CA THR A 10 22.98 -38.22 13.36
C THR A 10 21.50 -38.59 13.27
N VAL A 11 21.18 -39.80 12.79
CA VAL A 11 19.79 -40.20 12.49
C VAL A 11 19.10 -40.88 13.68
N ILE A 12 19.81 -41.72 14.46
CA ILE A 12 19.19 -42.54 15.52
C ILE A 12 19.26 -41.87 16.89
N LEU A 13 20.34 -41.14 17.18
CA LEU A 13 20.53 -40.50 18.50
C LEU A 13 20.03 -39.04 18.54
N GLY A 14 19.47 -38.52 17.46
CA GLY A 14 18.97 -37.15 17.43
C GLY A 14 20.05 -36.08 17.69
N GLU A 15 21.33 -36.47 17.59
CA GLU A 15 22.43 -35.55 17.75
C GLU A 15 22.50 -34.64 16.51
N ARG A 16 22.10 -33.37 16.74
CA ARG A 16 22.40 -32.22 15.91
C ARG A 16 21.54 -32.04 14.66
N ARG A 17 20.41 -31.44 14.86
CA ARG A 17 20.02 -30.37 13.93
C ARG A 17 20.98 -29.20 14.19
N GLU A 18 22.14 -29.20 13.57
CA GLU A 18 22.93 -27.98 13.42
C GLU A 18 22.06 -26.96 12.74
N MET A 19 21.75 -25.87 13.42
CA MET A 19 20.84 -24.87 12.88
C MET A 19 21.42 -24.18 11.63
N MET A 20 22.74 -24.15 11.53
CA MET A 20 23.48 -23.65 10.36
C MET A 20 24.90 -24.24 10.39
N SER A 21 25.42 -24.59 9.23
CA SER A 21 26.86 -24.86 9.11
C SER A 21 27.65 -23.59 9.41
N PRO A 22 28.92 -23.70 9.91
CA PRO A 22 29.80 -22.54 10.07
C PRO A 22 29.88 -21.68 8.80
N ALA A 23 29.93 -22.30 7.62
CA ALA A 23 29.91 -21.61 6.33
C ALA A 23 28.61 -20.86 6.07
N MET A 24 27.46 -21.41 6.50
CA MET A 24 26.19 -20.73 6.37
C MET A 24 26.06 -19.57 7.37
N THR A 25 26.65 -19.71 8.57
CA THR A 25 26.69 -18.63 9.56
C THR A 25 27.58 -17.50 9.07
N GLU A 26 28.75 -17.82 8.51
CA GLU A 26 29.67 -16.86 7.88
C GLU A 26 29.01 -16.20 6.65
N PHE A 27 28.29 -16.96 5.81
CA PHE A 27 27.50 -16.45 4.68
C PHE A 27 26.41 -15.46 5.11
N LEU A 28 25.79 -15.63 6.28
CA LEU A 28 24.70 -14.80 6.75
C LEU A 28 25.12 -13.61 7.63
N LEU A 29 26.26 -13.69 8.28
CA LEU A 29 26.77 -12.67 9.22
C LEU A 29 28.02 -11.94 8.72
N GLY A 30 28.74 -12.48 7.73
CA GLY A 30 29.91 -11.86 7.14
C GLY A 30 29.56 -10.88 6.02
N GLY A 31 30.16 -9.70 6.00
CA GLY A 31 30.10 -8.81 4.85
C GLY A 31 30.82 -9.42 3.66
N PHE A 32 30.09 -9.86 2.62
CA PHE A 32 30.68 -10.42 1.42
C PHE A 32 30.90 -9.38 0.34
N GLN A 33 31.97 -9.53 -0.41
CA GLN A 33 32.23 -8.74 -1.60
C GLN A 33 31.15 -9.04 -2.66
N SER A 34 30.53 -7.98 -3.18
CA SER A 34 29.60 -8.08 -4.32
C SER A 34 30.37 -8.34 -5.62
N ALA A 35 29.68 -8.75 -6.68
CA ALA A 35 30.27 -8.89 -8.02
C ALA A 35 30.89 -7.58 -8.55
N SER A 36 30.45 -6.42 -8.04
CA SER A 36 31.03 -5.11 -8.35
C SER A 36 32.28 -4.76 -7.55
N GLY A 37 32.79 -5.68 -6.70
CA GLY A 37 33.99 -5.49 -5.90
C GLY A 37 33.78 -4.73 -4.57
N ILE A 38 32.54 -4.28 -4.27
CA ILE A 38 32.22 -3.55 -3.04
C ILE A 38 31.80 -4.54 -1.96
N THR A 39 32.34 -4.39 -0.74
CA THR A 39 31.90 -5.17 0.42
C THR A 39 30.60 -4.60 0.96
N ILE A 40 29.53 -5.41 0.94
CA ILE A 40 28.20 -5.04 1.40
C ILE A 40 27.99 -5.58 2.81
N THR A 41 27.74 -4.66 3.73
CA THR A 41 27.26 -4.92 5.08
C THR A 41 25.89 -4.23 5.24
N GLU A 42 25.15 -4.57 6.27
CA GLU A 42 23.86 -3.93 6.59
C GLU A 42 24.01 -2.41 6.78
N GLN A 43 25.14 -1.96 7.34
CA GLN A 43 25.44 -0.54 7.50
C GLN A 43 25.84 0.14 6.17
N SER A 44 26.69 -0.52 5.36
CA SER A 44 27.08 0.07 4.07
C SER A 44 25.91 0.10 3.07
N ALA A 45 24.99 -0.85 3.16
CA ALA A 45 23.78 -0.89 2.34
C ALA A 45 22.86 0.33 2.55
N LEU A 46 22.78 0.85 3.77
CA LEU A 46 21.99 2.05 4.09
C LEU A 46 22.54 3.34 3.45
N ARG A 47 23.75 3.31 2.86
CA ARG A 47 24.24 4.45 2.06
C ARG A 47 23.53 4.55 0.71
N SER A 48 22.98 3.45 0.19
CA SER A 48 22.09 3.50 -0.98
C SER A 48 20.78 4.17 -0.60
N ALA A 49 20.46 5.29 -1.27
CA ALA A 49 19.22 6.03 -1.04
C ALA A 49 17.96 5.16 -1.20
N ALA A 50 17.99 4.24 -2.18
CA ALA A 50 16.88 3.32 -2.43
C ALA A 50 16.69 2.32 -1.29
N VAL A 51 17.78 1.74 -0.76
CA VAL A 51 17.71 0.82 0.39
C VAL A 51 17.20 1.55 1.63
N TYR A 52 17.76 2.72 1.92
CA TYR A 52 17.34 3.53 3.06
C TYR A 52 15.85 3.89 2.98
N ALA A 53 15.38 4.35 1.80
CA ALA A 53 13.99 4.70 1.57
C ALA A 53 13.05 3.48 1.76
N CYS A 54 13.39 2.32 1.22
CA CYS A 54 12.58 1.10 1.37
C CYS A 54 12.50 0.64 2.84
N VAL A 55 13.63 0.60 3.54
CA VAL A 55 13.69 0.21 4.96
C VAL A 55 12.87 1.18 5.80
N ARG A 56 13.04 2.49 5.58
CA ARG A 56 12.33 3.55 6.27
C ARG A 56 10.81 3.44 6.06
N VAL A 57 10.35 3.34 4.80
CA VAL A 57 8.92 3.26 4.46
C VAL A 57 8.26 2.07 5.14
N LEU A 58 8.89 0.89 5.12
CA LEU A 58 8.33 -0.30 5.75
C LEU A 58 8.35 -0.20 7.28
N ALA A 59 9.44 0.29 7.86
CA ALA A 59 9.59 0.42 9.32
C ALA A 59 8.60 1.43 9.89
N GLU A 60 8.53 2.64 9.34
CA GLU A 60 7.60 3.69 9.76
C GLU A 60 6.14 3.27 9.53
N SER A 61 5.82 2.60 8.41
CA SER A 61 4.46 2.14 8.14
C SER A 61 3.97 1.12 9.17
N VAL A 62 4.80 0.14 9.54
CA VAL A 62 4.43 -0.82 10.59
C VAL A 62 4.40 -0.15 11.97
N ALA A 63 5.37 0.72 12.26
CA ALA A 63 5.48 1.40 13.55
C ALA A 63 4.30 2.35 13.82
N SER A 64 3.76 2.99 12.78
CA SER A 64 2.63 3.91 12.89
C SER A 64 1.29 3.23 13.22
N LEU A 65 1.17 1.92 12.97
CA LEU A 65 -0.06 1.18 13.25
C LEU A 65 -0.16 0.83 14.74
N PRO A 66 -1.30 1.12 15.39
CA PRO A 66 -1.51 0.68 16.76
C PRO A 66 -1.57 -0.84 16.85
N LEU A 67 -0.77 -1.44 17.73
CA LEU A 67 -0.83 -2.87 18.07
C LEU A 67 -1.65 -3.02 19.36
N ILE A 68 -2.85 -3.57 19.20
CA ILE A 68 -3.85 -3.63 20.26
C ILE A 68 -3.93 -5.04 20.84
N THR A 69 -3.92 -5.15 22.17
CA THR A 69 -4.22 -6.41 22.86
C THR A 69 -5.72 -6.54 23.04
N TYR A 70 -6.25 -7.69 22.59
CA TYR A 70 -7.68 -8.04 22.67
C TYR A 70 -7.92 -9.27 23.53
N GLN A 71 -9.07 -9.29 24.18
CA GLN A 71 -9.63 -10.46 24.83
C GLN A 71 -10.81 -10.98 24.01
N ARG A 72 -10.87 -12.29 23.78
CA ARG A 72 -12.01 -12.97 23.14
C ARG A 72 -13.17 -13.04 24.12
N THR A 73 -14.33 -12.63 23.67
CA THR A 73 -15.60 -12.76 24.38
C THR A 73 -16.48 -13.78 23.66
N THR A 74 -17.61 -14.13 24.25
CA THR A 74 -18.59 -15.06 23.62
C THR A 74 -19.20 -14.46 22.35
N THR A 75 -19.27 -13.14 22.24
CA THR A 75 -19.91 -12.40 21.14
C THR A 75 -18.91 -11.72 20.19
N GLY A 76 -17.59 -11.82 20.48
CA GLY A 76 -16.60 -11.16 19.65
C GLY A 76 -15.26 -10.93 20.33
N LYS A 77 -14.73 -9.72 20.26
CA LYS A 77 -13.46 -9.30 20.89
C LYS A 77 -13.62 -7.94 21.57
N GLU A 78 -12.93 -7.77 22.69
CA GLU A 78 -12.86 -6.50 23.42
C GLU A 78 -11.40 -6.11 23.65
N ARG A 79 -11.10 -4.80 23.75
CA ARG A 79 -9.76 -4.32 24.08
C ARG A 79 -9.41 -4.69 25.52
N ALA A 80 -8.33 -5.43 25.71
CA ALA A 80 -7.86 -5.87 27.01
C ALA A 80 -6.99 -4.77 27.68
N ILE A 81 -7.58 -3.60 27.98
CA ILE A 81 -6.86 -2.42 28.48
C ILE A 81 -6.12 -2.70 29.78
N ASN A 82 -6.70 -3.57 30.64
CA ASN A 82 -6.14 -3.94 31.94
C ASN A 82 -5.06 -5.05 31.85
N HIS A 83 -4.80 -5.58 30.67
CA HIS A 83 -3.78 -6.60 30.46
C HIS A 83 -2.38 -5.96 30.45
N ALA A 84 -1.39 -6.58 31.11
CA ALA A 84 -0.03 -6.05 31.21
C ALA A 84 0.61 -5.70 29.85
N LEU A 85 0.36 -6.54 28.82
CA LEU A 85 0.88 -6.30 27.47
C LEU A 85 0.22 -5.13 26.74
N TYR A 86 -0.96 -4.64 27.19
CA TYR A 86 -1.62 -3.54 26.48
C TYR A 86 -0.77 -2.27 26.49
N GLY A 87 -0.36 -1.81 27.64
CA GLY A 87 0.50 -0.62 27.78
C GLY A 87 1.88 -0.80 27.13
N LEU A 88 2.48 -2.01 27.27
CA LEU A 88 3.79 -2.30 26.67
C LEU A 88 3.77 -2.26 25.14
N LEU A 89 2.73 -2.77 24.50
CA LEU A 89 2.64 -2.84 23.04
C LEU A 89 2.04 -1.57 22.43
N HIS A 90 1.14 -0.90 23.14
CA HIS A 90 0.43 0.28 22.65
C HIS A 90 1.16 1.59 22.99
N ASP A 91 1.65 1.74 24.22
CA ASP A 91 2.19 3.01 24.71
C ASP A 91 3.72 3.00 24.80
N THR A 92 4.29 2.30 25.80
CA THR A 92 5.73 2.31 26.11
C THR A 92 6.23 0.92 26.45
N PRO A 93 7.07 0.31 25.59
CA PRO A 93 7.64 -1.02 25.83
C PRO A 93 8.71 -1.04 26.93
N ASN A 94 9.34 0.10 27.21
CA ASN A 94 10.35 0.30 28.26
C ASN A 94 10.42 1.78 28.63
N SER A 95 11.28 2.12 29.59
CA SER A 95 11.42 3.51 30.10
C SER A 95 12.11 4.48 29.14
N GLU A 96 12.68 4.02 28.03
CA GLU A 96 13.50 4.82 27.11
C GLU A 96 12.85 5.03 25.76
N MET A 97 11.86 4.20 25.38
CA MET A 97 11.30 4.17 24.04
C MET A 97 9.78 4.20 24.05
N THR A 98 9.22 4.91 23.08
CA THR A 98 7.81 4.78 22.72
C THR A 98 7.55 3.48 21.95
N SER A 99 6.30 3.07 21.89
CA SER A 99 5.92 1.88 21.12
C SER A 99 6.21 2.04 19.61
N PHE A 100 6.18 3.27 19.10
CA PHE A 100 6.57 3.57 17.72
C PHE A 100 8.06 3.31 17.50
N GLU A 101 8.94 3.92 18.30
CA GLU A 101 10.39 3.78 18.19
C GLU A 101 10.85 2.33 18.33
N PHE A 102 10.23 1.59 19.24
CA PHE A 102 10.49 0.17 19.41
C PHE A 102 10.16 -0.65 18.17
N ARG A 103 8.94 -0.48 17.62
CA ARG A 103 8.53 -1.20 16.41
C ARG A 103 9.36 -0.80 15.21
N GLU A 104 9.66 0.50 15.04
CA GLU A 104 10.53 1.00 13.99
C GLU A 104 11.92 0.37 14.07
N THR A 105 12.53 0.35 15.27
CA THR A 105 13.84 -0.25 15.50
C THR A 105 13.85 -1.73 15.15
N LEU A 106 12.90 -2.51 15.65
CA LEU A 106 12.83 -3.94 15.36
C LEU A 106 12.50 -4.23 13.89
N MET A 107 11.68 -3.40 13.25
CA MET A 107 11.46 -3.50 11.81
C MET A 107 12.73 -3.20 11.03
N GLY A 108 13.46 -2.16 11.38
CA GLY A 108 14.79 -1.88 10.80
C GLY A 108 15.74 -3.07 10.95
N HIS A 109 15.79 -3.67 12.13
CA HIS A 109 16.60 -4.87 12.38
C HIS A 109 16.22 -6.04 11.48
N VAL A 110 14.92 -6.38 11.39
CA VAL A 110 14.52 -7.54 10.58
C VAL A 110 14.68 -7.28 9.08
N LEU A 111 14.51 -6.05 8.62
CA LEU A 111 14.70 -5.66 7.22
C LEU A 111 16.16 -5.67 6.79
N LEU A 112 17.09 -5.44 7.72
CA LEU A 112 18.53 -5.44 7.45
C LEU A 112 19.16 -6.83 7.69
N TRP A 113 18.93 -7.42 8.88
CA TRP A 113 19.56 -8.68 9.30
C TRP A 113 18.67 -9.92 9.15
N GLY A 114 17.40 -9.73 8.73
CA GLY A 114 16.43 -10.83 8.63
C GLY A 114 15.89 -11.30 9.98
N ASN A 115 16.37 -10.74 11.08
CA ASN A 115 15.98 -11.09 12.45
C ASN A 115 15.98 -9.84 13.32
N ALA A 116 15.04 -9.75 14.25
CA ALA A 116 15.06 -8.73 15.28
C ALA A 116 14.83 -9.37 16.64
N TYR A 117 15.51 -8.87 17.65
CA TYR A 117 15.50 -9.43 18.99
C TYR A 117 15.21 -8.34 20.02
N ALA A 118 14.46 -8.72 21.06
CA ALA A 118 14.37 -7.92 22.27
C ALA A 118 14.44 -8.83 23.49
N GLU A 119 15.13 -8.38 24.54
CA GLU A 119 15.12 -9.02 25.85
C GLU A 119 13.75 -8.77 26.51
N ILE A 120 13.18 -9.81 27.08
CA ILE A 120 11.94 -9.77 27.84
C ILE A 120 12.31 -9.64 29.33
N GLU A 121 12.08 -8.47 29.89
CA GLU A 121 12.23 -8.23 31.32
C GLU A 121 11.00 -8.73 32.06
N LEU A 122 11.20 -9.60 33.04
CA LEU A 122 10.11 -10.22 33.82
C LEU A 122 10.18 -9.78 35.29
N ASN A 123 9.02 -9.62 35.91
CA ASN A 123 8.93 -9.49 37.36
C ASN A 123 9.06 -10.84 38.06
N ASN A 124 9.07 -10.83 39.40
CA ASN A 124 9.13 -12.06 40.22
C ASN A 124 7.89 -12.97 40.06
N ARG A 125 6.81 -12.50 39.44
CA ARG A 125 5.58 -13.27 39.15
C ARG A 125 5.59 -13.86 37.75
N GLY A 126 6.56 -13.47 36.91
CA GLY A 126 6.64 -13.88 35.50
C GLY A 126 5.88 -12.96 34.54
N ASP A 127 5.36 -11.83 34.99
CA ASP A 127 4.73 -10.85 34.11
C ASP A 127 5.79 -10.02 33.38
N VAL A 128 5.52 -9.65 32.14
CA VAL A 128 6.44 -8.81 31.34
C VAL A 128 6.42 -7.38 31.85
N LEU A 129 7.58 -6.87 32.26
CA LEU A 129 7.79 -5.50 32.68
C LEU A 129 8.28 -4.58 31.57
N GLY A 130 9.09 -5.11 30.67
CA GLY A 130 9.71 -4.34 29.62
C GLY A 130 10.25 -5.19 28.47
N LEU A 131 10.46 -4.53 27.32
CA LEU A 131 11.04 -5.10 26.11
C LEU A 131 12.21 -4.23 25.66
N TRP A 132 13.42 -4.80 25.64
CA TRP A 132 14.66 -4.07 25.35
C TRP A 132 15.27 -4.57 24.04
N PRO A 133 15.34 -3.75 22.97
CA PRO A 133 15.93 -4.16 21.70
C PRO A 133 17.40 -4.60 21.84
N LEU A 134 17.72 -5.73 21.23
CA LEU A 134 19.06 -6.27 21.15
C LEU A 134 19.57 -6.22 19.71
N ARG A 135 20.85 -5.87 19.53
CA ARG A 135 21.45 -5.76 18.20
C ARG A 135 21.59 -7.14 17.54
N PRO A 136 21.07 -7.34 16.32
CA PRO A 136 21.12 -8.64 15.65
C PRO A 136 22.53 -9.09 15.26
N ASP A 137 23.42 -8.16 14.93
CA ASP A 137 24.82 -8.45 14.59
C ASP A 137 25.63 -9.04 15.75
N ARG A 138 25.12 -8.90 16.99
CA ARG A 138 25.72 -9.46 18.21
C ARG A 138 25.00 -10.70 18.71
N MET A 139 23.94 -11.12 18.05
CA MET A 139 23.10 -12.23 18.47
C MET A 139 23.40 -13.50 17.66
N GLN A 140 23.64 -14.60 18.35
CA GLN A 140 23.77 -15.92 17.75
C GLN A 140 22.70 -16.85 18.33
N VAL A 141 21.89 -17.43 17.45
CA VAL A 141 20.88 -18.42 17.84
C VAL A 141 21.55 -19.79 17.91
N ILE A 142 21.50 -20.42 19.07
CA ILE A 142 22.16 -21.69 19.37
C ILE A 142 21.17 -22.70 19.95
N ARG A 143 21.60 -23.96 20.09
CA ARG A 143 20.91 -24.94 20.93
C ARG A 143 21.76 -25.26 22.15
N ASN A 144 21.14 -25.32 23.31
CA ASN A 144 21.80 -25.75 24.54
C ASN A 144 22.07 -27.26 24.54
N LYS A 145 22.75 -27.77 25.57
CA LYS A 145 23.09 -29.20 25.71
C LYS A 145 21.86 -30.11 25.72
N ALA A 146 20.68 -29.61 26.13
CA ALA A 146 19.42 -30.32 26.13
C ALA A 146 18.67 -30.23 24.78
N GLY A 147 19.25 -29.61 23.75
CA GLY A 147 18.63 -29.41 22.45
C GLY A 147 17.61 -28.26 22.38
N ALA A 148 17.35 -27.55 23.48
CA ALA A 148 16.47 -26.41 23.51
C ALA A 148 17.10 -25.18 22.88
N LEU A 149 16.27 -24.32 22.25
CA LEU A 149 16.70 -23.07 21.65
C LEU A 149 17.22 -22.11 22.72
N ALA A 150 18.36 -21.48 22.46
CA ALA A 150 18.97 -20.45 23.30
C ALA A 150 19.62 -19.39 22.42
N TYR A 151 19.87 -18.23 23.00
CA TYR A 151 20.37 -17.04 22.32
C TYR A 151 21.66 -16.58 23.01
N ARG A 152 22.78 -16.60 22.30
CA ARG A 152 24.06 -16.12 22.77
C ARG A 152 24.26 -14.69 22.28
N TYR A 153 24.30 -13.76 23.20
CA TYR A 153 24.49 -12.34 22.90
C TYR A 153 25.87 -11.87 23.33
N GLN A 154 26.56 -11.16 22.46
CA GLN A 154 27.83 -10.52 22.75
C GLN A 154 27.59 -9.14 23.36
N MET A 155 27.96 -8.99 24.62
CA MET A 155 27.89 -7.74 25.36
C MET A 155 28.88 -6.70 24.83
N PRO A 156 28.70 -5.40 25.12
CA PRO A 156 29.66 -4.35 24.73
C PRO A 156 31.07 -4.54 25.22
N ASP A 157 31.28 -5.23 26.34
CA ASP A 157 32.57 -5.61 26.91
C ASP A 157 33.18 -6.87 26.28
N ASN A 158 32.62 -7.36 25.17
CA ASN A 158 32.98 -8.61 24.49
C ASN A 158 32.72 -9.90 25.30
N SER A 159 32.11 -9.85 26.47
CA SER A 159 31.60 -11.02 27.17
C SER A 159 30.36 -11.59 26.45
N TYR A 160 29.99 -12.85 26.79
CA TYR A 160 28.81 -13.49 26.21
C TYR A 160 27.81 -13.84 27.30
N THR A 161 26.57 -13.44 27.08
CA THR A 161 25.42 -13.86 27.88
C THR A 161 24.57 -14.80 27.07
N VAL A 162 24.07 -15.89 27.69
CA VAL A 162 23.19 -16.85 27.04
C VAL A 162 21.79 -16.74 27.64
N PHE A 163 20.87 -16.30 26.82
CA PHE A 163 19.45 -16.20 27.19
C PHE A 163 18.70 -17.48 26.80
N PRO A 164 17.81 -18.00 27.66
CA PRO A 164 16.84 -19.01 27.26
C PRO A 164 15.81 -18.41 26.30
N GLN A 165 15.13 -19.25 25.55
CA GLN A 165 14.09 -18.81 24.60
C GLN A 165 12.98 -17.99 25.26
N SER A 166 12.64 -18.26 26.52
CA SER A 166 11.59 -17.56 27.25
C SER A 166 11.91 -16.10 27.60
N LEU A 167 13.15 -15.67 27.48
CA LEU A 167 13.58 -14.29 27.75
C LEU A 167 13.88 -13.49 26.49
N ILE A 168 13.63 -14.04 25.30
CA ILE A 168 13.88 -13.33 24.03
C ILE A 168 12.62 -13.30 23.18
N PHE A 169 12.18 -12.11 22.88
CA PHE A 169 11.26 -11.85 21.79
C PHE A 169 12.04 -11.89 20.48
N HIS A 170 11.61 -12.74 19.53
CA HIS A 170 12.33 -12.93 18.26
C HIS A 170 11.39 -12.77 17.06
N LEU A 171 11.45 -11.62 16.39
CA LEU A 171 10.79 -11.37 15.11
C LEU A 171 11.68 -11.89 13.97
N ARG A 172 11.11 -12.75 13.11
CA ARG A 172 11.83 -13.47 12.04
C ARG A 172 11.35 -13.07 10.68
N GLY A 173 12.32 -12.86 9.76
CA GLY A 173 12.06 -12.71 8.34
C GLY A 173 11.83 -14.06 7.62
N LEU A 174 12.01 -14.05 6.30
CA LEU A 174 12.01 -15.27 5.48
C LEU A 174 13.17 -16.18 5.90
N SER A 175 12.90 -17.47 6.04
CA SER A 175 13.85 -18.44 6.60
C SER A 175 13.71 -19.79 5.92
N SER A 176 14.81 -20.55 5.82
CA SER A 176 14.76 -21.95 5.37
C SER A 176 14.41 -22.95 6.48
N ASN A 177 14.70 -22.60 7.74
CA ASN A 177 14.55 -23.50 8.87
C ASN A 177 13.45 -23.07 9.86
N GLY A 178 12.79 -21.90 9.60
CA GLY A 178 11.78 -21.31 10.47
C GLY A 178 12.32 -20.72 11.78
N ILE A 179 13.63 -20.71 12.00
CA ILE A 179 14.26 -20.28 13.25
C ILE A 179 15.06 -18.99 13.04
N VAL A 180 15.90 -18.94 12.00
CA VAL A 180 16.74 -17.77 11.69
C VAL A 180 16.39 -17.28 10.30
N GLY A 181 16.02 -16.01 10.19
CA GLY A 181 15.71 -15.34 8.93
C GLY A 181 16.96 -15.01 8.12
N TYR A 182 16.83 -15.02 6.80
CA TYR A 182 17.85 -14.53 5.88
C TYR A 182 17.97 -13.01 5.96
N SER A 183 19.19 -12.47 5.96
CA SER A 183 19.40 -11.03 5.76
C SER A 183 18.99 -10.64 4.33
N PRO A 184 17.98 -9.75 4.14
CA PRO A 184 17.62 -9.26 2.83
C PRO A 184 18.78 -8.56 2.13
N ILE A 185 19.62 -7.87 2.90
CA ILE A 185 20.83 -7.20 2.39
C ILE A 185 21.81 -8.18 1.79
N GLN A 186 22.06 -9.30 2.49
CA GLN A 186 22.99 -10.33 1.99
C GLN A 186 22.43 -11.05 0.76
N MET A 187 21.13 -11.29 0.72
CA MET A 187 20.47 -11.87 -0.46
C MET A 187 20.55 -10.93 -1.67
N ALA A 188 20.42 -9.63 -1.47
CA ALA A 188 20.41 -8.59 -2.49
C ALA A 188 21.81 -7.95 -2.73
N ARG A 189 22.88 -8.50 -2.16
CA ARG A 189 24.21 -7.86 -2.13
C ARG A 189 24.73 -7.42 -3.51
N ASN A 190 24.46 -8.18 -4.57
CA ASN A 190 24.91 -7.84 -5.91
C ASN A 190 24.17 -6.64 -6.48
N ALA A 191 22.84 -6.56 -6.31
CA ALA A 191 22.02 -5.42 -6.73
C ALA A 191 22.41 -4.15 -5.97
N ILE A 192 22.56 -4.26 -4.63
CA ILE A 192 22.97 -3.15 -3.77
C ILE A 192 24.40 -2.72 -4.09
N GLY A 193 25.31 -3.68 -4.30
CA GLY A 193 26.71 -3.42 -4.66
C GLY A 193 26.82 -2.70 -6.00
N LEU A 194 26.02 -3.09 -6.99
CA LEU A 194 25.98 -2.42 -8.29
C LEU A 194 25.43 -0.99 -8.15
N SER A 195 24.39 -0.79 -7.34
CA SER A 195 23.84 0.55 -7.06
C SER A 195 24.88 1.48 -6.47
N LEU A 196 25.61 1.04 -5.43
CA LEU A 196 26.66 1.81 -4.79
C LEU A 196 27.86 2.06 -5.73
N ALA A 197 28.25 1.06 -6.53
CA ALA A 197 29.31 1.21 -7.53
C ALA A 197 28.96 2.26 -8.59
N THR A 198 27.71 2.25 -9.06
CA THR A 198 27.22 3.22 -10.05
C THR A 198 27.17 4.62 -9.47
N GLU A 199 26.76 4.77 -8.22
CA GLU A 199 26.74 6.04 -7.50
C GLU A 199 28.16 6.59 -7.30
N GLU A 200 29.10 5.74 -6.89
CA GLU A 200 30.52 6.12 -6.74
C GLU A 200 31.15 6.49 -8.09
N PHE A 201 30.86 5.71 -9.14
CA PHE A 201 31.33 6.02 -10.50
C PHE A 201 30.79 7.38 -10.95
N GLY A 202 29.50 7.64 -10.83
CA GLY A 202 28.90 8.91 -11.18
C GLY A 202 29.47 10.08 -10.37
N SER A 203 29.65 9.90 -9.06
CA SER A 203 30.27 10.91 -8.20
C SER A 203 31.70 11.26 -8.64
N ARG A 204 32.52 10.24 -8.93
CA ARG A 204 33.90 10.42 -9.42
C ARG A 204 33.90 11.06 -10.82
N PHE A 205 33.00 10.64 -11.71
CA PHE A 205 32.90 11.22 -13.05
C PHE A 205 32.58 12.71 -12.99
N PHE A 206 31.58 13.10 -12.19
CA PHE A 206 31.23 14.51 -12.02
C PHE A 206 32.30 15.30 -11.26
N SER A 207 32.94 14.73 -10.23
CA SER A 207 34.02 15.40 -9.49
C SER A 207 35.24 15.68 -10.37
N ASN A 208 35.48 14.86 -11.41
CA ASN A 208 36.52 15.08 -12.40
C ASN A 208 36.09 15.96 -13.58
N GLY A 209 34.97 16.69 -13.44
CA GLY A 209 34.49 17.64 -14.45
C GLY A 209 33.76 17.00 -15.62
N ALA A 210 33.17 15.82 -15.42
CA ALA A 210 32.40 15.05 -16.42
C ALA A 210 33.21 14.76 -17.70
N ARG A 211 34.51 14.56 -17.58
CA ARG A 211 35.39 14.21 -18.71
C ARG A 211 35.75 12.73 -18.61
N PRO A 212 35.67 11.96 -19.72
CA PRO A 212 36.23 10.62 -19.78
C PRO A 212 37.74 10.68 -19.58
N GLY A 213 38.31 9.58 -19.09
CA GLY A 213 39.76 9.46 -18.93
C GLY A 213 40.47 9.82 -20.24
N ALA A 214 41.44 10.73 -20.17
CA ALA A 214 42.21 11.16 -21.33
C ALA A 214 43.67 10.71 -21.17
N VAL A 215 44.25 10.30 -22.27
CA VAL A 215 45.72 10.06 -22.36
C VAL A 215 46.31 11.20 -23.17
N LEU A 216 47.35 11.80 -22.60
CA LEU A 216 48.17 12.74 -23.33
C LEU A 216 49.25 11.92 -24.06
N GLN A 217 49.21 11.96 -25.39
CA GLN A 217 50.25 11.36 -26.22
C GLN A 217 51.29 12.43 -26.64
N HIS A 218 52.54 12.14 -26.40
CA HIS A 218 53.66 12.93 -26.85
C HIS A 218 54.43 12.17 -27.96
N PRO A 219 54.82 12.80 -29.06
CA PRO A 219 55.45 12.12 -30.21
C PRO A 219 56.88 11.65 -29.93
N GLY A 220 57.50 12.07 -28.83
CA GLY A 220 58.82 11.70 -28.42
C GLY A 220 58.85 11.25 -26.94
N GLN A 221 60.04 10.91 -26.44
CA GLN A 221 60.23 10.50 -25.05
C GLN A 221 60.45 11.75 -24.18
N LEU A 222 59.60 11.95 -23.18
CA LEU A 222 59.72 13.03 -22.20
C LEU A 222 60.82 12.69 -21.17
N GLY A 223 61.67 13.62 -20.87
CA GLY A 223 62.60 13.48 -19.73
C GLY A 223 61.85 13.59 -18.39
N ASP A 224 62.38 12.97 -17.31
CA ASP A 224 61.69 12.85 -16.01
C ASP A 224 61.20 14.22 -15.47
N LYS A 225 61.96 15.26 -15.59
CA LYS A 225 61.55 16.62 -15.15
C LYS A 225 60.42 17.23 -15.96
N ALA A 226 60.35 16.93 -17.26
CA ALA A 226 59.30 17.40 -18.13
C ALA A 226 58.01 16.63 -17.87
N TYR A 227 58.12 15.29 -17.65
CA TYR A 227 57.00 14.43 -17.26
C TYR A 227 56.33 14.87 -15.95
N GLU A 228 57.13 15.07 -14.88
CA GLU A 228 56.58 15.53 -13.61
C GLU A 228 55.95 16.92 -13.68
N ARG A 229 56.54 17.84 -14.40
CA ARG A 229 55.96 19.17 -14.61
C ARG A 229 54.64 19.08 -15.35
N LEU A 230 54.56 18.31 -16.42
CA LEU A 230 53.36 18.13 -17.20
C LEU A 230 52.24 17.49 -16.35
N LYS A 231 52.55 16.46 -15.61
CA LYS A 231 51.64 15.74 -14.72
C LYS A 231 51.03 16.67 -13.65
N ASN A 232 51.88 17.45 -12.99
CA ASN A 232 51.44 18.37 -11.95
C ASN A 232 50.62 19.54 -12.53
N SER A 233 51.09 20.15 -13.60
CA SER A 233 50.35 21.24 -14.28
C SER A 233 48.99 20.76 -14.80
N TRP A 234 48.91 19.54 -15.36
CA TRP A 234 47.65 18.97 -15.82
C TRP A 234 46.69 18.70 -14.66
N ALA A 235 47.18 18.16 -13.54
CA ALA A 235 46.39 17.92 -12.36
C ALA A 235 45.83 19.24 -11.77
N GLU A 236 46.67 20.25 -11.62
CA GLU A 236 46.24 21.58 -11.11
C GLU A 236 45.22 22.29 -11.99
N GLN A 237 45.34 22.17 -13.32
CA GLN A 237 44.47 22.88 -14.25
C GLN A 237 43.17 22.16 -14.61
N HIS A 238 43.13 20.82 -14.50
CA HIS A 238 42.04 20.02 -15.03
C HIS A 238 41.39 19.06 -14.04
N GLN A 239 41.93 18.91 -12.82
CA GLN A 239 41.26 18.11 -11.76
C GLN A 239 40.34 18.98 -10.90
N GLY A 240 39.18 18.43 -10.53
CA GLY A 240 38.19 19.06 -9.66
C GLY A 240 37.07 19.78 -10.39
N LEU A 241 35.94 19.90 -9.71
CA LEU A 241 34.69 20.47 -10.25
C LEU A 241 34.87 21.97 -10.66
N SER A 242 35.69 22.71 -9.92
CA SER A 242 35.99 24.12 -10.19
C SER A 242 36.81 24.34 -11.45
N ASN A 243 37.50 23.34 -11.97
CA ASN A 243 38.35 23.38 -13.15
C ASN A 243 37.68 22.68 -14.37
N ALA A 244 36.42 22.30 -14.25
CA ALA A 244 35.65 21.72 -15.33
C ALA A 244 35.55 22.72 -16.49
N GLN A 245 35.74 22.24 -17.74
CA GLN A 245 35.64 23.01 -18.98
C GLN A 245 36.77 24.05 -19.23
N ARG A 246 37.86 24.05 -18.48
CA ARG A 246 39.00 24.92 -18.82
C ARG A 246 39.68 24.44 -20.11
N MET A 247 40.09 25.41 -20.90
CA MET A 247 40.81 25.16 -22.16
C MET A 247 42.20 24.58 -21.88
N ALA A 248 42.53 23.47 -22.51
CA ALA A 248 43.86 22.88 -22.44
C ALA A 248 44.71 23.37 -23.62
N ILE A 249 45.90 23.86 -23.36
CA ILE A 249 46.88 24.21 -24.39
C ILE A 249 47.92 23.07 -24.42
N LEU A 250 48.01 22.40 -25.57
CA LEU A 250 48.97 21.32 -25.80
C LEU A 250 50.15 21.88 -26.59
N GLU A 251 51.34 21.61 -26.08
CA GLU A 251 52.61 22.03 -26.70
C GLU A 251 53.29 20.83 -27.38
N GLU A 252 54.28 21.10 -28.24
CA GLU A 252 55.18 20.11 -28.83
C GLU A 252 54.51 18.92 -29.57
N GLY A 253 53.35 19.20 -30.18
CA GLY A 253 52.63 18.18 -30.98
C GLY A 253 51.92 17.09 -30.17
N MET A 254 51.71 17.35 -28.88
CA MET A 254 50.90 16.45 -28.03
C MET A 254 49.48 16.34 -28.54
N LYS A 255 48.87 15.14 -28.36
CA LYS A 255 47.47 14.85 -28.66
C LYS A 255 46.77 14.38 -27.43
N ILE A 256 45.47 14.71 -27.32
CA ILE A 256 44.56 14.12 -26.32
C ILE A 256 43.80 13.02 -27.03
N GLU A 257 43.92 11.80 -26.51
CA GLU A 257 43.00 10.72 -26.85
C GLU A 257 42.16 10.37 -25.61
N THR A 258 40.85 10.34 -25.79
CA THR A 258 39.93 9.90 -24.76
C THR A 258 39.92 8.39 -24.69
N ILE A 259 40.26 7.84 -23.49
CA ILE A 259 40.16 6.42 -23.20
C ILE A 259 38.83 6.17 -22.51
N GLY A 260 37.99 5.39 -23.14
CA GLY A 260 36.71 4.97 -22.59
C GLY A 260 35.55 5.38 -23.50
N ILE A 261 34.47 4.63 -23.39
CA ILE A 261 33.19 4.96 -24.01
C ILE A 261 32.54 5.98 -23.08
N PRO A 262 32.21 7.22 -23.54
CA PRO A 262 31.40 8.12 -22.74
C PRO A 262 30.10 7.39 -22.41
N PRO A 263 29.70 7.28 -21.12
CA PRO A 263 28.39 6.77 -20.84
C PRO A 263 27.40 7.72 -21.52
N ASP A 264 26.54 7.16 -22.38
CA ASP A 264 25.43 7.94 -22.91
C ASP A 264 24.62 8.40 -21.71
N ASP A 265 24.47 9.71 -21.51
CA ASP A 265 23.85 10.26 -20.29
C ASP A 265 22.47 9.66 -20.02
N ALA A 266 21.72 9.34 -21.08
CA ALA A 266 20.45 8.66 -21.01
C ALA A 266 20.57 7.24 -20.43
N GLN A 267 21.54 6.43 -20.85
CA GLN A 267 21.73 5.06 -20.38
C GLN A 267 22.19 5.03 -18.91
N PHE A 268 22.94 6.00 -18.45
CA PHE A 268 23.34 6.10 -17.05
C PHE A 268 22.13 6.38 -16.14
N LEU A 269 21.25 7.31 -16.55
CA LEU A 269 20.02 7.61 -15.81
C LEU A 269 19.05 6.43 -15.81
N GLU A 270 18.87 5.76 -16.94
CA GLU A 270 18.03 4.55 -17.03
C GLU A 270 18.56 3.44 -16.14
N THR A 271 19.87 3.23 -16.09
CA THR A 271 20.51 2.25 -15.21
C THR A 271 20.24 2.56 -13.74
N ARG A 272 20.33 3.81 -13.32
CA ARG A 272 20.02 4.22 -11.94
C ARG A 272 18.55 3.97 -11.58
N THR A 273 17.64 4.33 -12.48
CA THR A 273 16.20 4.07 -12.30
C THR A 273 15.92 2.58 -12.22
N PHE A 274 16.53 1.76 -13.08
CA PHE A 274 16.40 0.31 -13.03
C PHE A 274 16.87 -0.27 -11.69
N GLN A 275 18.02 0.18 -11.17
CA GLN A 275 18.55 -0.28 -9.88
C GLN A 275 17.64 0.11 -8.70
N LEU A 276 17.08 1.32 -8.73
CA LEU A 276 16.08 1.75 -7.74
C LEU A 276 14.86 0.82 -7.75
N LEU A 277 14.34 0.50 -8.94
CA LEU A 277 13.20 -0.43 -9.09
C LEU A 277 13.54 -1.86 -8.67
N GLU A 278 14.77 -2.31 -8.91
CA GLU A 278 15.24 -3.63 -8.48
C GLU A 278 15.28 -3.73 -6.94
N ILE A 279 15.82 -2.72 -6.26
CA ILE A 279 15.83 -2.63 -4.80
C ILE A 279 14.40 -2.57 -4.26
N ALA A 280 13.53 -1.77 -4.88
CA ALA A 280 12.12 -1.67 -4.50
C ALA A 280 11.40 -3.04 -4.58
N ARG A 281 11.68 -3.86 -5.61
CA ARG A 281 11.15 -5.23 -5.74
C ARG A 281 11.63 -6.17 -4.64
N ILE A 282 12.90 -6.06 -4.22
CA ILE A 282 13.47 -6.89 -3.15
C ILE A 282 12.73 -6.66 -1.83
N PHE A 283 12.42 -5.40 -1.53
CA PHE A 283 11.68 -5.03 -0.32
C PHE A 283 10.16 -5.06 -0.49
N LEU A 284 9.64 -5.36 -1.70
CA LEU A 284 8.23 -5.30 -2.05
C LEU A 284 7.61 -3.91 -1.77
N VAL A 285 8.36 -2.85 -1.97
CA VAL A 285 7.90 -1.47 -1.82
C VAL A 285 7.49 -0.93 -3.19
N PRO A 286 6.26 -0.42 -3.35
CA PRO A 286 5.85 0.22 -4.60
C PRO A 286 6.72 1.44 -4.93
N PRO A 287 7.14 1.65 -6.19
CA PRO A 287 8.08 2.70 -6.57
C PRO A 287 7.63 4.12 -6.18
N HIS A 288 6.33 4.41 -6.22
CA HIS A 288 5.80 5.72 -5.84
C HIS A 288 6.07 6.07 -4.36
N LYS A 289 6.16 5.07 -3.46
CA LYS A 289 6.48 5.27 -2.03
C LYS A 289 7.91 5.76 -1.79
N ILE A 290 8.80 5.51 -2.74
CA ILE A 290 10.21 5.94 -2.68
C ILE A 290 10.52 7.07 -3.69
N GLY A 291 9.47 7.74 -4.19
CA GLY A 291 9.57 8.92 -5.03
C GLY A 291 9.72 8.69 -6.53
N GLU A 292 9.57 7.45 -7.02
CA GLU A 292 9.60 7.14 -8.45
C GLU A 292 8.18 7.20 -9.03
N LEU A 293 7.89 8.26 -9.80
CA LEU A 293 6.55 8.58 -10.30
C LEU A 293 6.43 8.49 -11.84
N THR A 294 7.44 8.01 -12.54
CA THR A 294 7.50 8.03 -14.02
C THR A 294 6.27 7.39 -14.68
N ASN A 295 5.68 6.37 -14.05
CA ASN A 295 4.51 5.65 -14.55
C ASN A 295 3.29 5.78 -13.63
N ALA A 296 3.25 6.79 -12.74
CA ALA A 296 2.18 6.96 -11.77
C ALA A 296 1.09 7.89 -12.31
N THR A 297 -0.16 7.40 -12.36
CA THR A 297 -1.38 8.21 -12.55
C THR A 297 -2.15 8.27 -11.25
N PHE A 298 -2.97 9.30 -11.02
CA PHE A 298 -3.73 9.46 -9.78
C PHE A 298 -4.60 8.25 -9.43
N SER A 299 -5.29 7.66 -10.40
CA SER A 299 -6.11 6.46 -10.18
C SER A 299 -5.29 5.20 -9.88
N ASN A 300 -4.03 5.13 -10.36
CA ASN A 300 -3.15 4.02 -10.06
C ASN A 300 -2.55 4.14 -8.65
N ILE A 301 -2.34 5.35 -8.13
CA ILE A 301 -1.75 5.57 -6.80
C ILE A 301 -2.68 5.04 -5.71
N GLU A 302 -3.99 5.28 -5.78
CA GLU A 302 -4.95 4.75 -4.79
C GLU A 302 -4.96 3.22 -4.75
N ASN A 303 -5.01 2.59 -5.92
CA ASN A 303 -4.91 1.14 -6.01
C ASN A 303 -3.56 0.62 -5.48
N GLN A 304 -2.45 1.33 -5.75
CA GLN A 304 -1.13 0.96 -5.27
C GLN A 304 -0.99 1.12 -3.75
N GLU A 305 -1.69 2.08 -3.12
CA GLU A 305 -1.76 2.20 -1.65
C GLU A 305 -2.42 0.97 -1.03
N LEU A 306 -3.58 0.54 -1.56
CA LEU A 306 -4.23 -0.67 -1.11
C LEU A 306 -3.35 -1.91 -1.33
N HIS A 307 -2.71 -2.01 -2.49
CA HIS A 307 -1.75 -3.08 -2.81
C HIS A 307 -0.57 -3.10 -1.83
N PHE A 308 -0.05 -1.93 -1.43
CA PHE A 308 1.02 -1.83 -0.45
C PHE A 308 0.61 -2.41 0.90
N VAL A 309 -0.59 -2.07 1.38
CA VAL A 309 -1.11 -2.62 2.66
C VAL A 309 -1.29 -4.14 2.56
N VAL A 310 -1.97 -4.62 1.51
CA VAL A 310 -2.32 -6.04 1.37
C VAL A 310 -1.12 -6.93 1.04
N ASN A 311 -0.24 -6.49 0.13
CA ASN A 311 0.82 -7.35 -0.40
C ASN A 311 2.16 -7.15 0.32
N SER A 312 2.47 -5.95 0.80
CA SER A 312 3.75 -5.64 1.44
C SER A 312 3.65 -5.69 2.96
N LEU A 313 2.73 -4.92 3.56
CA LEU A 313 2.66 -4.78 5.02
C LEU A 313 2.03 -5.98 5.71
N ARG A 314 0.95 -6.55 5.17
CA ARG A 314 0.19 -7.61 5.84
C ARG A 314 1.06 -8.79 6.31
N SER A 315 2.04 -9.20 5.51
CA SER A 315 2.95 -10.28 5.88
C SER A 315 3.79 -9.95 7.13
N TRP A 316 4.19 -8.69 7.28
CA TRP A 316 4.93 -8.21 8.44
C TRP A 316 4.04 -8.08 9.66
N LEU A 317 2.81 -7.56 9.51
CA LEU A 317 1.83 -7.45 10.59
C LEU A 317 1.52 -8.82 11.20
N VAL A 318 1.22 -9.81 10.34
CA VAL A 318 0.98 -11.20 10.80
C VAL A 318 2.21 -11.79 11.49
N ARG A 319 3.43 -11.53 11.02
CA ARG A 319 4.65 -11.99 11.69
C ARG A 319 4.80 -11.41 13.09
N TRP A 320 4.51 -10.12 13.25
CA TRP A 320 4.50 -9.45 14.54
C TRP A 320 3.46 -10.05 15.48
N GLU A 321 2.21 -10.16 15.06
CA GLU A 321 1.11 -10.72 15.85
C GLU A 321 1.41 -12.14 16.34
N GLN A 322 1.94 -12.97 15.43
CA GLN A 322 2.33 -14.34 15.76
C GLN A 322 3.56 -14.39 16.66
N ALA A 323 4.55 -13.52 16.47
CA ALA A 323 5.73 -13.45 17.35
C ALA A 323 5.33 -13.02 18.77
N VAL A 324 4.50 -11.99 18.91
CA VAL A 324 3.97 -11.56 20.21
C VAL A 324 3.18 -12.70 20.87
N THR A 325 2.29 -13.36 20.13
CA THR A 325 1.52 -14.49 20.65
C THR A 325 2.42 -15.65 21.10
N ARG A 326 3.49 -15.93 20.37
CA ARG A 326 4.43 -17.02 20.69
C ARG A 326 5.31 -16.71 21.89
N ASP A 327 5.84 -15.49 21.99
CA ASP A 327 6.92 -15.17 22.92
C ASP A 327 6.44 -14.39 24.16
N LEU A 328 5.37 -13.60 24.06
CA LEU A 328 4.90 -12.73 25.15
C LEU A 328 3.60 -13.21 25.82
N ILE A 329 2.74 -13.94 25.11
CA ILE A 329 1.49 -14.45 25.68
C ILE A 329 1.70 -15.83 26.24
N GLY A 330 1.34 -16.04 27.50
CA GLY A 330 1.42 -17.34 28.19
C GLY A 330 0.60 -18.43 27.49
N PRO A 331 1.04 -19.71 27.49
CA PRO A 331 0.33 -20.78 26.78
C PRO A 331 -1.15 -20.94 27.17
N LEU A 332 -1.51 -20.64 28.42
CA LEU A 332 -2.89 -20.74 28.92
C LEU A 332 -3.75 -19.57 28.42
N GLU A 333 -3.15 -18.39 28.28
CA GLU A 333 -3.83 -17.15 27.88
C GLU A 333 -4.05 -17.05 26.36
N ARG A 334 -3.26 -17.77 25.54
CA ARG A 334 -3.37 -17.75 24.06
C ARG A 334 -4.76 -18.12 23.52
N ARG A 335 -5.60 -18.77 24.33
CA ARG A 335 -6.97 -19.10 23.95
C ARG A 335 -7.91 -17.91 24.06
N THR A 336 -7.63 -17.01 24.98
CA THR A 336 -8.49 -15.87 25.33
C THR A 336 -7.90 -14.52 24.94
N VAL A 337 -6.57 -14.38 24.93
CA VAL A 337 -5.87 -13.15 24.62
C VAL A 337 -5.12 -13.27 23.30
N PHE A 338 -5.15 -12.24 22.48
CA PHE A 338 -4.41 -12.11 21.24
C PHE A 338 -4.12 -10.65 20.95
N VAL A 339 -3.23 -10.39 19.99
CA VAL A 339 -2.91 -9.05 19.53
C VAL A 339 -3.23 -8.91 18.06
N GLU A 340 -3.60 -7.71 17.65
CA GLU A 340 -3.95 -7.39 16.27
C GLU A 340 -3.57 -5.95 15.95
N PHE A 341 -3.00 -5.71 14.78
CA PHE A 341 -2.78 -4.36 14.28
C PHE A 341 -4.08 -3.74 13.79
N LEU A 342 -4.32 -2.50 14.19
CA LEU A 342 -5.45 -1.73 13.69
C LEU A 342 -5.07 -1.07 12.36
N VAL A 343 -5.43 -1.72 11.25
CA VAL A 343 -5.06 -1.29 9.88
C VAL A 343 -6.03 -0.25 9.31
N ASP A 344 -7.22 -0.12 9.89
CA ASP A 344 -8.30 0.75 9.39
C ASP A 344 -7.85 2.19 9.12
N GLY A 345 -6.89 2.70 9.90
CA GLY A 345 -6.32 4.03 9.72
C GLY A 345 -5.60 4.24 8.40
N MET A 346 -4.91 3.21 7.88
CA MET A 346 -4.19 3.28 6.59
C MET A 346 -5.12 3.10 5.39
N LEU A 347 -6.23 2.39 5.57
CA LEU A 347 -7.22 2.18 4.52
C LEU A 347 -8.20 3.36 4.38
N ARG A 348 -8.06 4.38 5.24
CA ARG A 348 -8.92 5.57 5.29
C ARG A 348 -8.67 6.58 4.17
N GLY A 349 -7.95 6.23 3.10
CA GLY A 349 -7.51 7.15 2.04
C GLY A 349 -8.62 7.85 1.27
N ASP A 350 -9.81 7.23 1.10
CA ASP A 350 -10.94 7.82 0.38
C ASP A 350 -12.14 8.07 1.30
N GLN A 351 -12.28 9.33 1.74
CA GLN A 351 -13.41 9.78 2.55
C GLN A 351 -14.77 9.53 1.86
N PRO A 352 -14.98 9.82 0.57
CA PRO A 352 -16.22 9.55 -0.13
C PRO A 352 -16.62 8.08 -0.14
N SER A 353 -15.72 7.16 -0.48
CA SER A 353 -15.98 5.71 -0.49
C SER A 353 -16.34 5.19 0.90
N ARG A 354 -15.63 5.66 1.93
CA ARG A 354 -15.91 5.29 3.31
C ARG A 354 -17.29 5.74 3.77
N TYR A 355 -17.64 7.00 3.53
CA TYR A 355 -18.98 7.52 3.87
C TYR A 355 -20.09 6.84 3.07
N THR A 356 -19.81 6.45 1.82
CA THR A 356 -20.72 5.62 1.03
C THR A 356 -20.92 4.25 1.68
N ALA A 357 -19.86 3.61 2.13
CA ALA A 357 -19.93 2.33 2.85
C ALA A 357 -20.72 2.46 4.17
N TYR A 358 -20.54 3.53 4.93
CA TYR A 358 -21.34 3.81 6.14
C TYR A 358 -22.81 4.03 5.81
N SER A 359 -23.09 4.77 4.73
CA SER A 359 -24.46 4.97 4.25
C SER A 359 -25.15 3.65 3.95
N VAL A 360 -24.46 2.75 3.22
CA VAL A 360 -24.95 1.39 2.96
C VAL A 360 -25.13 0.61 4.26
N GLY A 361 -24.15 0.65 5.17
CA GLY A 361 -24.25 -0.04 6.46
C GLY A 361 -25.42 0.43 7.32
N ARG A 362 -25.71 1.73 7.32
CA ARG A 362 -26.88 2.32 7.97
C ARG A 362 -28.18 1.92 7.29
N GLN A 363 -28.21 1.94 5.96
CA GLN A 363 -29.40 1.59 5.17
C GLN A 363 -29.80 0.12 5.36
N TRP A 364 -28.82 -0.79 5.46
CA TRP A 364 -29.06 -2.22 5.61
C TRP A 364 -29.09 -2.67 7.09
N GLY A 365 -28.98 -1.75 8.03
CA GLY A 365 -29.19 -1.99 9.46
C GLY A 365 -28.08 -2.72 10.20
N TRP A 366 -26.91 -2.90 9.60
CA TRP A 366 -25.77 -3.53 10.28
C TRP A 366 -24.77 -2.55 10.92
N LEU A 367 -25.02 -1.23 10.80
CA LEU A 367 -24.30 -0.17 11.53
C LEU A 367 -25.28 0.73 12.27
N SER A 368 -24.98 1.07 13.52
CA SER A 368 -25.63 2.13 14.29
C SER A 368 -24.94 3.48 14.04
N VAL A 369 -25.51 4.60 14.52
CA VAL A 369 -24.85 5.91 14.48
C VAL A 369 -23.59 5.91 15.34
N ASN A 370 -23.66 5.31 16.53
CA ASN A 370 -22.51 5.22 17.44
C ASN A 370 -21.41 4.32 16.87
N ASP A 371 -21.75 3.28 16.09
CA ASP A 371 -20.73 2.48 15.38
C ASP A 371 -19.94 3.33 14.40
N VAL A 372 -20.64 4.13 13.58
CA VAL A 372 -19.99 5.05 12.63
C VAL A 372 -19.15 6.10 13.37
N ARG A 373 -19.68 6.67 14.47
CA ARG A 373 -18.94 7.64 15.28
C ARG A 373 -17.69 7.03 15.91
N ARG A 374 -17.77 5.80 16.42
CA ARG A 374 -16.60 5.04 16.92
C ARG A 374 -15.57 4.80 15.84
N LEU A 375 -16.00 4.42 14.65
CA LEU A 375 -15.11 4.24 13.49
C LEU A 375 -14.42 5.53 13.06
N GLU A 376 -15.08 6.69 13.21
CA GLU A 376 -14.54 8.02 12.88
C GLU A 376 -13.86 8.71 14.09
N ASN A 377 -13.67 8.00 15.21
CA ASN A 377 -13.08 8.54 16.44
C ASN A 377 -13.83 9.77 16.98
N MET A 378 -15.16 9.76 16.85
CA MET A 378 -16.04 10.77 17.43
C MET A 378 -16.68 10.26 18.71
N ASN A 379 -17.01 11.16 19.65
CA ASN A 379 -17.74 10.79 20.85
C ASN A 379 -19.15 10.27 20.51
N GLU A 380 -19.61 9.27 21.25
CA GLU A 380 -20.98 8.74 21.14
C GLU A 380 -22.02 9.80 21.52
N ILE A 381 -23.25 9.68 20.94
CA ILE A 381 -24.37 10.61 21.21
C ILE A 381 -25.35 10.07 22.26
N GLY A 382 -25.02 8.98 22.95
CA GLY A 382 -25.89 8.34 23.92
C GLY A 382 -26.61 7.10 23.35
N PRO A 383 -27.51 6.47 24.12
CA PRO A 383 -28.16 5.21 23.73
C PRO A 383 -29.00 5.30 22.47
N GLU A 384 -29.54 6.46 22.15
CA GLU A 384 -30.26 6.69 20.89
C GLU A 384 -29.36 6.53 19.65
N GLY A 385 -28.05 6.62 19.81
CA GLY A 385 -27.10 6.39 18.74
C GLY A 385 -26.84 4.91 18.44
N ASP A 386 -27.28 3.98 19.29
CA ASP A 386 -27.09 2.52 19.14
C ASP A 386 -28.26 1.82 18.42
N ILE A 387 -29.22 2.63 17.90
CA ILE A 387 -30.37 2.09 17.17
C ILE A 387 -29.95 1.63 15.78
N TYR A 388 -30.22 0.36 15.50
CA TYR A 388 -30.09 -0.22 14.15
C TYR A 388 -31.40 -0.02 13.39
N LEU A 389 -31.29 0.31 12.10
CA LEU A 389 -32.46 0.51 11.23
C LEU A 389 -32.76 -0.78 10.47
N GLU A 390 -34.04 -1.19 10.47
CA GLU A 390 -34.49 -2.30 9.63
C GLU A 390 -35.20 -1.72 8.39
N PRO A 391 -34.80 -2.15 7.16
CA PRO A 391 -35.53 -1.74 5.96
C PRO A 391 -36.94 -2.32 5.99
N LEU A 392 -37.95 -1.43 5.97
CA LEU A 392 -39.38 -1.81 6.00
C LEU A 392 -39.82 -2.70 4.82
N ASN A 393 -39.02 -2.74 3.75
CA ASN A 393 -39.27 -3.52 2.54
C ASN A 393 -38.62 -4.90 2.57
N MET A 394 -38.01 -5.30 3.67
CA MET A 394 -37.43 -6.64 3.85
C MET A 394 -38.33 -7.52 4.68
N LYS A 395 -38.44 -8.76 4.26
CA LYS A 395 -39.14 -9.84 4.92
C LYS A 395 -38.19 -11.00 5.13
N GLU A 396 -38.36 -11.72 6.22
CA GLU A 396 -37.60 -12.95 6.48
C GLU A 396 -37.87 -13.96 5.37
N ALA A 397 -36.81 -14.52 4.81
CA ALA A 397 -36.91 -15.48 3.71
C ALA A 397 -37.67 -16.74 4.19
N GLY A 398 -38.82 -17.01 3.59
CA GLY A 398 -39.70 -18.13 3.96
C GLY A 398 -40.73 -17.82 5.03
N ALA A 399 -40.78 -16.61 5.60
CA ALA A 399 -41.88 -16.22 6.47
C ALA A 399 -43.21 -16.16 5.67
N PRO A 400 -44.32 -16.73 6.20
CA PRO A 400 -45.62 -16.60 5.55
C PRO A 400 -46.01 -15.11 5.41
N ASP A 401 -46.70 -14.75 4.36
CA ASP A 401 -47.23 -13.38 4.25
C ASP A 401 -48.14 -13.09 5.45
N PRO A 402 -48.02 -11.92 6.10
CA PRO A 402 -48.94 -11.55 7.16
C PRO A 402 -50.34 -11.63 6.60
N GLU A 403 -51.18 -12.50 7.22
CA GLU A 403 -52.58 -12.61 6.86
C GLU A 403 -53.19 -11.20 6.98
N THR A 404 -53.67 -10.69 5.88
CA THR A 404 -54.46 -9.46 5.87
C THR A 404 -55.67 -9.68 6.75
N PRO A 405 -55.90 -8.90 7.83
CA PRO A 405 -57.11 -9.08 8.63
C PRO A 405 -58.32 -8.89 7.70
N ALA A 406 -59.16 -9.91 7.65
CA ALA A 406 -60.42 -9.87 6.91
C ALA A 406 -61.29 -8.77 7.51
N ASN A 407 -61.34 -7.63 6.87
CA ASN A 407 -62.26 -6.54 7.24
C ASN A 407 -63.51 -6.70 6.37
N ASP A 408 -64.55 -7.33 6.94
CA ASP A 408 -65.87 -7.41 6.36
C ASP A 408 -66.56 -6.02 6.36
N THR A 409 -66.17 -5.20 5.41
CA THR A 409 -66.93 -4.01 5.00
C THR A 409 -66.99 -4.02 3.48
N PRO A 410 -68.19 -3.85 2.84
CA PRO A 410 -68.30 -3.86 1.38
C PRO A 410 -67.44 -2.72 0.84
N ALA A 411 -66.42 -3.07 0.08
CA ALA A 411 -65.48 -2.14 -0.47
C ALA A 411 -66.08 -1.38 -1.65
N GLU A 412 -66.04 -0.07 -1.59
CA GLU A 412 -65.91 0.80 -2.76
C GLU A 412 -64.67 0.28 -3.55
N GLU A 413 -64.80 0.09 -4.86
CA GLU A 413 -63.76 -0.37 -5.75
C GLU A 413 -62.47 0.47 -5.53
N PRO A 414 -61.36 -0.13 -5.14
CA PRO A 414 -60.11 0.64 -4.97
C PRO A 414 -59.59 1.04 -6.35
N ALA A 415 -59.29 2.32 -6.51
CA ALA A 415 -58.51 2.83 -7.61
C ALA A 415 -57.21 1.99 -7.78
N PRO A 416 -56.72 1.77 -9.00
CA PRO A 416 -55.62 0.84 -9.26
C PRO A 416 -54.36 1.23 -8.48
N LYS A 417 -53.98 0.39 -7.52
CA LYS A 417 -52.70 0.46 -6.80
C LYS A 417 -51.57 0.23 -7.78
N GLY A 418 -50.80 1.27 -8.09
CA GLY A 418 -49.57 1.01 -8.83
C GLY A 418 -48.90 2.13 -9.56
N ALA A 419 -49.37 3.35 -9.52
CA ALA A 419 -48.52 4.46 -10.01
C ALA A 419 -47.58 4.90 -8.90
N ARG A 420 -46.37 4.33 -8.85
CA ARG A 420 -45.29 4.96 -8.08
C ARG A 420 -45.13 6.37 -8.61
N ASP A 421 -45.21 7.34 -7.74
CA ASP A 421 -45.00 8.73 -8.11
C ASP A 421 -43.50 8.95 -8.42
N TRP A 422 -43.19 8.86 -9.70
CA TRP A 422 -41.84 9.08 -10.22
C TRP A 422 -41.51 10.56 -10.41
N SER A 423 -42.43 11.46 -10.08
CA SER A 423 -42.31 12.90 -10.33
C SER A 423 -41.03 13.48 -9.71
N MET A 424 -40.72 13.14 -8.47
CA MET A 424 -39.51 13.62 -7.80
C MET A 424 -38.21 13.15 -8.48
N ILE A 425 -38.14 11.90 -8.93
CA ILE A 425 -36.94 11.35 -9.59
C ILE A 425 -36.79 11.95 -10.99
N TYR A 426 -37.91 12.18 -11.67
CA TYR A 426 -37.97 12.85 -12.95
C TYR A 426 -37.53 14.31 -12.86
N GLU A 427 -38.04 15.06 -11.89
CA GLU A 427 -37.65 16.44 -11.64
C GLU A 427 -36.15 16.58 -11.28
N ASP A 428 -35.63 15.68 -10.48
CA ASP A 428 -34.19 15.65 -10.14
C ASP A 428 -33.34 15.37 -11.39
N ALA A 429 -33.71 14.42 -12.23
CA ALA A 429 -33.03 14.12 -13.48
C ALA A 429 -32.97 15.34 -14.42
N ILE A 430 -34.12 16.03 -14.60
CA ILE A 430 -34.18 17.25 -15.39
C ILE A 430 -33.36 18.38 -14.75
N ALA A 431 -33.44 18.53 -13.43
CA ALA A 431 -32.64 19.53 -12.71
C ALA A 431 -31.11 19.34 -12.91
N ARG A 432 -30.64 18.12 -12.98
CA ARG A 432 -29.23 17.81 -13.30
C ARG A 432 -28.85 18.24 -14.71
N ILE A 433 -29.69 17.97 -15.71
CA ILE A 433 -29.42 18.35 -17.09
C ILE A 433 -29.38 19.89 -17.20
N ARG A 434 -30.34 20.59 -16.57
CA ARG A 434 -30.38 22.06 -16.50
C ARG A 434 -29.14 22.65 -15.85
N LYS A 435 -28.75 22.11 -14.70
CA LYS A 435 -27.57 22.57 -13.94
C LYS A 435 -26.29 22.43 -14.75
N ARG A 436 -26.14 21.32 -15.50
CA ARG A 436 -25.02 21.14 -16.41
C ARG A 436 -25.03 22.16 -17.55
N ALA A 437 -26.17 22.32 -18.23
CA ALA A 437 -26.31 23.29 -19.32
C ALA A 437 -25.97 24.72 -18.86
N ALA A 438 -26.53 25.16 -17.73
CA ALA A 438 -26.27 26.50 -17.17
C ALA A 438 -24.78 26.70 -16.84
N ARG A 439 -24.17 25.75 -16.16
CA ARG A 439 -22.74 25.83 -15.82
C ARG A 439 -21.85 25.95 -17.05
N ASP A 440 -22.14 25.17 -18.08
CA ASP A 440 -21.28 25.09 -19.26
C ASP A 440 -21.50 26.34 -20.17
N ILE A 441 -22.68 26.95 -20.16
CA ILE A 441 -22.98 28.28 -20.77
C ILE A 441 -22.21 29.37 -20.03
N ASP A 442 -22.31 29.43 -18.71
CA ASP A 442 -21.67 30.47 -17.89
C ASP A 442 -20.14 30.46 -18.04
N ALA A 443 -19.56 29.27 -18.08
CA ALA A 443 -18.11 29.10 -18.27
C ALA A 443 -17.59 29.65 -19.61
N ARG A 444 -18.44 29.69 -20.66
CA ARG A 444 -18.08 30.16 -22.00
C ARG A 444 -18.53 31.60 -22.28
N ARG A 445 -19.56 32.06 -21.61
CA ARG A 445 -20.08 33.44 -21.72
C ARG A 445 -19.00 34.49 -21.44
N VAL A 446 -18.07 34.20 -20.54
CA VAL A 446 -16.96 35.09 -20.20
C VAL A 446 -15.89 35.13 -21.28
N LYS A 447 -15.82 34.13 -22.17
CA LYS A 447 -14.72 33.93 -23.12
C LYS A 447 -15.09 34.15 -24.59
N MET A 448 -16.37 34.28 -24.92
CA MET A 448 -16.86 34.32 -26.30
C MET A 448 -17.79 35.51 -26.56
N SER A 449 -17.83 36.00 -27.82
CA SER A 449 -18.85 36.93 -28.27
C SER A 449 -20.23 36.24 -28.35
N ALA A 450 -21.33 37.04 -28.34
CA ALA A 450 -22.69 36.52 -28.35
C ALA A 450 -22.98 35.58 -29.54
N ASP A 451 -22.47 35.93 -30.74
CA ASP A 451 -22.69 35.13 -31.96
C ASP A 451 -21.95 33.77 -31.89
N LYS A 452 -20.69 33.78 -31.44
CA LYS A 452 -19.93 32.55 -31.23
C LYS A 452 -20.48 31.67 -30.11
N LEU A 453 -21.06 32.29 -29.09
CA LEU A 453 -21.73 31.54 -28.01
C LEU A 453 -22.99 30.87 -28.52
N ALA A 454 -23.73 31.49 -29.42
CA ALA A 454 -24.95 30.90 -30.02
C ALA A 454 -24.60 29.73 -30.95
N GLU A 455 -23.55 29.86 -31.79
CA GLU A 455 -23.04 28.76 -32.62
C GLU A 455 -22.59 27.58 -31.77
N TRP A 456 -21.73 27.85 -30.77
CA TRP A 456 -21.26 26.81 -29.84
C TRP A 456 -22.43 26.13 -29.10
N TRP A 457 -23.45 26.90 -28.66
CA TRP A 457 -24.61 26.35 -27.95
C TRP A 457 -25.42 25.40 -28.82
N ALA A 458 -25.59 25.72 -30.11
CA ALA A 458 -26.26 24.83 -31.05
C ALA A 458 -25.56 23.50 -31.23
N GLU A 459 -24.21 23.54 -31.37
CA GLU A 459 -23.38 22.34 -31.50
C GLU A 459 -23.33 21.50 -30.21
N TYR A 460 -23.17 22.16 -29.05
CA TYR A 460 -23.10 21.53 -27.74
C TYR A 460 -24.44 20.81 -27.39
N ARG A 461 -25.57 21.37 -27.74
CA ARG A 461 -26.88 20.76 -27.54
C ARG A 461 -27.05 19.48 -28.36
N ALA A 462 -26.61 19.50 -29.60
CA ALA A 462 -26.76 18.38 -30.51
C ALA A 462 -25.79 17.23 -30.23
N GLY A 463 -24.71 17.51 -29.50
CA GLY A 463 -23.64 16.57 -29.16
C GLY A 463 -23.62 16.21 -27.68
N ASP A 464 -22.77 16.94 -26.95
CA ASP A 464 -22.40 16.55 -25.55
C ASP A 464 -23.57 16.62 -24.56
N LEU A 465 -24.52 17.58 -24.74
CA LEU A 465 -25.65 17.68 -23.84
C LEU A 465 -26.71 16.62 -24.14
N ASP A 466 -26.89 16.27 -25.41
CA ASP A 466 -27.82 15.21 -25.82
C ASP A 466 -27.32 13.85 -25.31
N ALA A 467 -26.03 13.55 -25.48
CA ALA A 467 -25.42 12.33 -24.94
C ALA A 467 -25.57 12.23 -23.41
N TYR A 468 -25.38 13.35 -22.70
CA TYR A 468 -25.55 13.37 -21.25
C TYR A 468 -27.03 13.21 -20.85
N ALA A 469 -27.95 13.84 -21.57
CA ALA A 469 -29.38 13.70 -21.31
C ALA A 469 -29.85 12.25 -21.53
N GLN A 470 -29.38 11.58 -22.57
CA GLN A 470 -29.66 10.16 -22.82
C GLN A 470 -29.09 9.27 -21.70
N LEU A 471 -27.88 9.56 -21.20
CA LEU A 471 -27.30 8.84 -20.07
C LEU A 471 -28.13 8.97 -18.78
N VAL A 472 -28.61 10.18 -18.48
CA VAL A 472 -29.39 10.46 -17.26
C VAL A 472 -30.81 9.92 -17.34
N LEU A 473 -31.46 10.05 -18.51
CA LEU A 473 -32.84 9.65 -18.72
C LEU A 473 -32.99 8.18 -19.16
N GLY A 474 -31.94 7.55 -19.68
CA GLY A 474 -31.97 6.17 -20.17
C GLY A 474 -32.55 5.15 -19.18
N PRO A 475 -32.06 5.08 -17.94
CA PRO A 475 -32.59 4.18 -16.92
C PRO A 475 -34.06 4.44 -16.59
N LEU A 476 -34.48 5.72 -16.60
CA LEU A 476 -35.87 6.14 -16.33
C LEU A 476 -36.79 5.86 -17.54
N ALA A 477 -36.26 6.01 -18.76
CA ALA A 477 -37.00 5.76 -19.99
C ALA A 477 -37.47 4.31 -20.08
N VAL A 478 -36.61 3.35 -19.72
CA VAL A 478 -36.95 1.92 -19.66
C VAL A 478 -38.11 1.66 -18.67
N THR A 479 -38.07 2.33 -17.52
CA THR A 479 -39.09 2.18 -16.47
C THR A 479 -40.47 2.73 -16.88
N VAL A 480 -40.49 3.77 -17.73
CA VAL A 480 -41.70 4.46 -18.16
C VAL A 480 -42.17 4.02 -19.56
N GLY A 481 -41.43 3.09 -20.21
CA GLY A 481 -41.73 2.60 -21.56
C GLY A 481 -41.58 3.65 -22.66
N ARG A 482 -40.68 4.63 -22.49
CA ARG A 482 -40.36 5.66 -23.47
C ARG A 482 -39.02 5.38 -24.16
N ASP A 483 -38.87 5.88 -25.38
CA ASP A 483 -37.57 5.89 -26.04
C ASP A 483 -36.68 7.00 -25.44
N ALA A 484 -35.49 6.60 -24.93
CA ALA A 484 -34.58 7.50 -24.25
C ALA A 484 -34.09 8.66 -25.13
N ARG A 485 -33.91 8.42 -26.43
CA ARG A 485 -33.47 9.45 -27.40
C ARG A 485 -34.51 10.50 -27.64
N THR A 486 -35.74 10.06 -27.88
CA THR A 486 -36.88 10.97 -28.10
C THR A 486 -37.14 11.82 -26.86
N TRP A 487 -37.04 11.21 -25.68
CA TRP A 487 -37.25 11.92 -24.42
C TRP A 487 -36.13 12.92 -24.11
N ALA A 488 -34.86 12.56 -24.33
CA ALA A 488 -33.73 13.48 -24.19
C ALA A 488 -33.85 14.69 -25.12
N ALA A 489 -34.24 14.47 -26.39
CA ALA A 489 -34.45 15.53 -27.36
C ALA A 489 -35.59 16.48 -26.94
N ASP A 490 -36.67 15.97 -26.34
CA ASP A 490 -37.79 16.79 -25.84
C ASP A 490 -37.36 17.64 -24.64
N VAL A 491 -36.59 17.08 -23.70
CA VAL A 491 -36.03 17.81 -22.56
C VAL A 491 -35.10 18.92 -23.03
N ILE A 492 -34.20 18.63 -23.98
CA ILE A 492 -33.24 19.60 -24.51
C ILE A 492 -34.00 20.71 -25.29
N ARG A 493 -35.00 20.36 -26.08
CA ARG A 493 -35.84 21.32 -26.79
C ARG A 493 -36.57 22.26 -25.81
N SER A 494 -36.96 21.76 -24.66
CA SER A 494 -37.60 22.57 -23.61
C SER A 494 -36.64 23.59 -22.95
N LEU A 495 -35.34 23.46 -23.15
CA LEU A 495 -34.33 24.44 -22.72
C LEU A 495 -34.22 25.63 -23.67
N ASP A 496 -34.81 25.57 -24.88
CA ASP A 496 -34.75 26.61 -25.90
C ASP A 496 -35.72 27.79 -25.67
N SER A 497 -36.68 27.66 -24.77
CA SER A 497 -37.64 28.76 -24.48
C SER A 497 -37.05 29.96 -23.74
N GLY A 498 -35.72 29.87 -23.40
CA GLY A 498 -34.93 30.98 -22.86
C GLY A 498 -33.72 31.26 -23.75
N THR A 499 -33.91 32.03 -24.84
CA THR A 499 -32.79 32.42 -25.70
C THR A 499 -31.77 33.30 -24.95
N PRO A 500 -30.43 33.16 -25.22
CA PRO A 500 -29.37 33.95 -24.58
C PRO A 500 -29.45 35.47 -24.88
N ARG A 501 -30.42 35.93 -25.66
CA ARG A 501 -30.53 37.32 -26.05
C ARG A 501 -31.08 38.27 -24.98
N ASP A 502 -31.80 37.78 -23.97
CA ASP A 502 -32.56 38.64 -23.03
C ASP A 502 -31.95 38.73 -21.62
N ALA A 503 -30.72 38.28 -21.39
CA ALA A 503 -30.14 38.31 -20.05
C ALA A 503 -29.17 39.47 -19.84
N ALA A 504 -29.67 40.70 -19.93
CA ALA A 504 -29.13 41.86 -19.25
C ALA A 504 -29.95 42.09 -17.96
N GLY A 505 -29.79 41.26 -16.94
CA GLY A 505 -30.44 41.48 -15.65
C GLY A 505 -30.85 40.20 -14.93
N GLY A 506 -30.16 39.84 -13.84
CA GLY A 506 -30.57 38.94 -12.77
C GLY A 506 -30.72 37.44 -13.08
N PRO A 507 -30.72 36.57 -12.06
CA PRO A 507 -30.89 35.12 -12.26
C PRO A 507 -32.31 34.82 -12.68
N SER A 508 -32.54 34.55 -13.97
CA SER A 508 -33.82 34.19 -14.53
C SER A 508 -34.14 32.74 -14.20
N SER A 509 -35.22 32.52 -13.44
CA SER A 509 -35.83 31.22 -13.26
C SER A 509 -36.37 30.72 -14.60
N ILE A 510 -35.77 29.71 -15.17
CA ILE A 510 -36.30 29.02 -16.36
C ILE A 510 -37.49 28.18 -15.91
N THR A 511 -38.72 28.63 -16.23
CA THR A 511 -39.94 27.87 -15.99
C THR A 511 -40.20 26.99 -17.22
N ILE A 512 -40.14 25.69 -17.06
CA ILE A 512 -40.46 24.73 -18.12
C ILE A 512 -41.84 24.15 -17.84
N ASN A 513 -42.74 24.33 -18.80
CA ASN A 513 -44.06 23.69 -18.80
C ASN A 513 -43.95 22.38 -19.60
N VAL A 514 -43.60 21.27 -18.93
CA VAL A 514 -43.62 19.93 -19.52
C VAL A 514 -44.92 19.25 -19.05
N PRO A 515 -45.80 18.84 -19.96
CA PRO A 515 -47.02 18.14 -19.55
C PRO A 515 -46.64 16.83 -18.83
N ALA A 516 -47.26 16.57 -17.69
CA ALA A 516 -47.08 15.35 -16.92
C ALA A 516 -47.36 14.10 -17.81
N PRO A 517 -46.50 13.07 -17.75
CA PRO A 517 -46.73 11.87 -18.54
C PRO A 517 -47.97 11.13 -18.04
N VAL A 518 -48.93 10.90 -18.93
CA VAL A 518 -50.03 9.96 -18.69
C VAL A 518 -49.44 8.55 -18.84
N VAL A 519 -49.24 7.88 -17.72
CA VAL A 519 -48.66 6.50 -17.68
C VAL A 519 -49.83 5.52 -17.82
N ASN A 520 -50.05 4.97 -19.01
CA ASN A 520 -50.87 3.78 -19.21
C ASN A 520 -49.94 2.55 -19.21
N VAL A 521 -49.81 1.91 -18.07
CA VAL A 521 -49.09 0.64 -17.97
C VAL A 521 -50.09 -0.50 -18.14
N ALA A 522 -50.12 -1.08 -19.34
CA ALA A 522 -50.67 -2.42 -19.52
C ALA A 522 -49.70 -3.43 -18.86
N ALA A 523 -50.24 -4.29 -17.99
CA ALA A 523 -49.45 -5.34 -17.34
C ALA A 523 -48.84 -6.28 -18.41
N ALA A 524 -47.53 -6.24 -18.55
CA ALA A 524 -46.79 -7.19 -19.34
C ALA A 524 -46.40 -8.39 -18.43
N GLU A 525 -46.96 -9.56 -18.71
CA GLU A 525 -46.45 -10.83 -18.15
C GLU A 525 -45.05 -11.08 -18.66
N VAL A 526 -44.08 -10.92 -17.80
CA VAL A 526 -42.66 -11.27 -18.09
C VAL A 526 -42.46 -12.75 -17.74
N ASN A 527 -42.52 -13.58 -18.77
CA ASN A 527 -42.13 -14.99 -18.66
C ASN A 527 -40.60 -15.11 -18.81
N VAL A 528 -39.89 -15.18 -17.69
CA VAL A 528 -38.44 -15.36 -17.66
C VAL A 528 -38.15 -16.87 -17.56
N PRO A 529 -37.57 -17.52 -18.59
CA PRO A 529 -37.16 -18.91 -18.47
C PRO A 529 -36.02 -19.05 -17.46
N ALA A 530 -36.08 -20.07 -16.58
CA ALA A 530 -35.08 -20.35 -15.60
C ALA A 530 -33.68 -20.61 -16.22
N PRO A 531 -32.59 -20.13 -15.64
CA PRO A 531 -31.27 -20.38 -16.17
C PRO A 531 -30.88 -21.86 -16.03
N VAL A 532 -30.52 -22.49 -17.14
CA VAL A 532 -29.97 -23.86 -17.16
C VAL A 532 -28.52 -23.78 -16.70
N VAL A 533 -28.25 -24.18 -15.46
CA VAL A 533 -26.89 -24.32 -14.93
C VAL A 533 -26.39 -25.71 -15.31
N ASN A 534 -25.49 -25.76 -16.30
CA ASN A 534 -24.81 -26.99 -16.71
C ASN A 534 -23.55 -27.15 -15.83
N ILE A 535 -23.62 -27.97 -14.77
CA ILE A 535 -22.47 -28.35 -13.94
C ILE A 535 -21.90 -29.64 -14.49
N PRO A 536 -20.66 -29.69 -15.05
CA PRO A 536 -20.06 -30.94 -15.45
C PRO A 536 -19.71 -31.78 -14.21
N ALA A 537 -20.01 -33.08 -14.26
CA ALA A 537 -19.73 -34.03 -13.19
C ALA A 537 -18.20 -34.15 -12.93
N PRO A 538 -17.78 -34.33 -11.67
CA PRO A 538 -16.36 -34.49 -11.34
C PRO A 538 -15.86 -35.83 -11.87
N VAL A 539 -14.73 -35.79 -12.62
CA VAL A 539 -14.01 -36.98 -13.05
C VAL A 539 -13.23 -37.53 -11.86
N VAL A 540 -13.67 -38.66 -11.31
CA VAL A 540 -12.94 -39.42 -10.29
C VAL A 540 -11.99 -40.37 -11.01
N ASN A 541 -10.69 -40.05 -11.00
CA ASN A 541 -9.65 -41.00 -11.40
C ASN A 541 -9.36 -41.94 -10.23
N VAL A 542 -9.87 -43.17 -10.31
CA VAL A 542 -9.48 -44.29 -9.45
C VAL A 542 -8.39 -45.07 -10.17
N SER A 543 -7.15 -44.92 -9.74
CA SER A 543 -6.08 -45.84 -10.08
C SER A 543 -6.13 -47.03 -9.11
N ALA A 544 -6.42 -48.21 -9.62
CA ALA A 544 -6.33 -49.49 -8.92
C ALA A 544 -4.91 -50.09 -9.05
N PRO A 545 -4.56 -51.12 -8.26
CA PRO A 545 -3.36 -51.29 -7.46
C PRO A 545 -2.08 -51.61 -8.21
#